data_fec79a57611df8216772212ed21649fb
#
_entry.id   fec79a57611df8216772212ed21649fb
#
_cell.length_a   1.000
_cell.length_b   1.000
_cell.length_c   1.000
_cell.angle_alpha   90.00
_cell.angle_beta   90.00
_cell.angle_gamma   90.00
#
_symmetry.space_group_name_H-M   'P 1'
#
loop_
_entity.id
_entity.type
_entity.pdbx_description
1 polymer ?
#
loop_
_entity_poly.entity_id
_entity_poly.type
_entity_poly.pdbx_seq_one_letter_code
_entity_poly.pdbx_strand_id
1 'polypeptide(L)'
;MKKLTLFIFVVLIAYASASAQKVPQVQFPEPVDGILPGMKYSKLKKLYDYKDYTETYLDVYNPRVMGAMSYFIPGMGHIACGEVGRGLAWLGGTYFIGLTTMITSLPESEGYPATAEEVNSSSGQDRAVISLALVSSYIALHICNIIDAMRVAKVKNMYQNDLFRQMYSYDVDIYPSLNYTKTAAGVKPTAGVTLAFRF
;
A
#
# COMPACT_ATOMS: atom_id res chain seq x y z
N MET A 1 -35.93 34.87 30.64
CA MET A 1 -34.70 34.78 29.82
C MET A 1 -33.62 33.92 30.47
N LYS A 2 -33.23 34.12 31.75
CA LYS A 2 -32.19 33.34 32.45
C LYS A 2 -32.41 31.79 32.48
N LYS A 3 -33.67 31.35 32.60
CA LYS A 3 -34.03 29.90 32.62
C LYS A 3 -33.87 29.22 31.23
N LEU A 4 -34.11 29.97 30.16
CA LEU A 4 -33.97 29.46 28.79
C LEU A 4 -32.50 29.30 28.41
N THR A 5 -31.65 30.26 28.79
CA THR A 5 -30.21 30.19 28.57
C THR A 5 -29.57 29.02 29.32
N LEU A 6 -30.00 28.76 30.57
CA LEU A 6 -29.56 27.63 31.35
C LEU A 6 -29.93 26.29 30.68
N PHE A 7 -31.16 26.17 30.17
CA PHE A 7 -31.66 24.99 29.50
C PHE A 7 -30.87 24.70 28.20
N ILE A 8 -30.61 25.73 27.39
CA ILE A 8 -29.79 25.61 26.17
C ILE A 8 -28.37 25.17 26.51
N PHE A 9 -27.80 25.70 27.61
CA PHE A 9 -26.43 25.32 28.04
C PHE A 9 -26.37 23.87 28.51
N VAL A 10 -27.38 23.39 29.24
CA VAL A 10 -27.47 21.98 29.69
C VAL A 10 -27.64 21.05 28.49
N VAL A 11 -28.48 21.42 27.51
CA VAL A 11 -28.68 20.63 26.27
C VAL A 11 -27.38 20.58 25.44
N LEU A 12 -26.65 21.69 25.33
CA LEU A 12 -25.35 21.74 24.65
C LEU A 12 -24.29 20.87 25.33
N ILE A 13 -24.24 20.87 26.65
CA ILE A 13 -23.33 19.99 27.43
C ILE A 13 -23.74 18.52 27.24
N ALA A 14 -25.02 18.21 27.32
CA ALA A 14 -25.53 16.84 27.08
C ALA A 14 -25.22 16.37 25.64
N TYR A 15 -25.34 17.26 24.65
CA TYR A 15 -24.99 16.97 23.26
C TYR A 15 -23.50 16.77 23.06
N ALA A 16 -22.65 17.59 23.69
CA ALA A 16 -21.20 17.45 23.69
C ALA A 16 -20.75 16.14 24.37
N SER A 17 -21.44 15.74 25.45
CA SER A 17 -21.15 14.47 26.14
C SER A 17 -21.62 13.24 25.34
N ALA A 18 -22.73 13.35 24.60
CA ALA A 18 -23.22 12.30 23.71
C ALA A 18 -22.38 12.17 22.43
N SER A 19 -21.76 13.28 22.00
CA SER A 19 -20.85 13.32 20.84
C SER A 19 -19.41 12.93 21.16
N ALA A 20 -19.09 12.63 22.41
CA ALA A 20 -17.89 11.88 22.78
C ALA A 20 -18.07 10.42 22.29
N GLN A 21 -18.27 10.27 20.97
CA GLN A 21 -18.16 8.98 20.29
C GLN A 21 -16.83 8.38 20.73
N LYS A 22 -16.90 7.13 21.22
CA LYS A 22 -15.73 6.28 21.36
C LYS A 22 -14.97 6.41 20.04
N VAL A 23 -13.84 7.10 20.08
CA VAL A 23 -12.87 7.06 18.97
C VAL A 23 -12.73 5.57 18.72
N PRO A 24 -13.05 5.07 17.51
CA PRO A 24 -12.84 3.67 17.23
C PRO A 24 -11.38 3.41 17.55
N GLN A 25 -11.14 2.63 18.57
CA GLN A 25 -9.79 2.15 18.86
C GLN A 25 -9.44 1.33 17.64
N VAL A 26 -8.63 1.89 16.76
CA VAL A 26 -8.03 1.14 15.67
C VAL A 26 -7.17 0.09 16.38
N GLN A 27 -7.75 -1.10 16.57
CA GLN A 27 -7.00 -2.26 17.03
C GLN A 27 -6.05 -2.60 15.89
N PHE A 28 -4.88 -2.08 16.01
CA PHE A 28 -3.80 -2.51 15.15
C PHE A 28 -3.48 -3.97 15.52
N PRO A 29 -3.38 -4.88 14.55
CA PRO A 29 -2.92 -6.22 14.83
C PRO A 29 -1.57 -6.17 15.54
N GLU A 30 -1.32 -7.10 16.44
CA GLU A 30 -0.03 -7.21 17.12
C GLU A 30 1.10 -7.31 16.08
N PRO A 31 2.24 -6.62 16.31
CA PRO A 31 3.36 -6.67 15.38
C PRO A 31 3.86 -8.11 15.25
N VAL A 32 4.17 -8.50 14.02
CA VAL A 32 4.66 -9.85 13.73
C VAL A 32 6.04 -10.05 14.37
N ASP A 33 6.19 -11.09 15.18
CA ASP A 33 7.45 -11.42 15.82
C ASP A 33 8.54 -11.84 14.82
N GLY A 34 9.78 -11.55 15.16
CA GLY A 34 10.96 -11.99 14.39
C GLY A 34 11.20 -11.22 13.09
N ILE A 35 10.59 -10.05 12.91
CA ILE A 35 10.94 -9.18 11.80
C ILE A 35 12.24 -8.43 12.09
N LEU A 36 13.10 -8.34 11.06
CA LEU A 36 14.39 -7.67 11.11
C LEU A 36 14.47 -6.57 10.05
N PRO A 37 15.17 -5.45 10.31
CA PRO A 37 15.38 -4.42 9.32
C PRO A 37 16.01 -4.99 8.02
N GLY A 38 15.54 -4.50 6.85
CA GLY A 38 16.10 -4.88 5.56
C GLY A 38 15.60 -6.22 4.99
N MET A 39 14.54 -6.79 5.51
CA MET A 39 13.97 -8.03 4.95
C MET A 39 13.45 -7.84 3.53
N LYS A 40 13.78 -8.80 2.66
CA LYS A 40 13.33 -8.83 1.26
C LYS A 40 11.87 -9.30 1.17
N TYR A 41 11.15 -8.84 0.16
CA TYR A 41 9.76 -9.22 -0.11
C TYR A 41 9.54 -10.74 -0.18
N SER A 42 10.51 -11.50 -0.70
CA SER A 42 10.43 -12.97 -0.78
C SER A 42 10.22 -13.66 0.58
N LYS A 43 10.73 -13.06 1.66
CA LYS A 43 10.50 -13.50 3.04
C LYS A 43 9.22 -12.89 3.60
N LEU A 44 8.99 -11.59 3.36
CA LEU A 44 7.84 -10.85 3.88
C LEU A 44 6.49 -11.40 3.40
N LYS A 45 6.39 -11.85 2.15
CA LYS A 45 5.15 -12.46 1.60
C LYS A 45 4.73 -13.76 2.29
N LYS A 46 5.56 -14.34 3.15
CA LYS A 46 5.22 -15.50 3.98
C LYS A 46 4.65 -15.09 5.33
N LEU A 47 4.91 -13.86 5.77
CA LEU A 47 4.50 -13.30 7.06
C LEU A 47 3.26 -12.40 6.89
N TYR A 48 3.14 -11.73 5.76
CA TYR A 48 2.09 -10.75 5.48
C TYR A 48 1.28 -11.14 4.24
N ASP A 49 -0.05 -11.19 4.37
CA ASP A 49 -0.94 -11.26 3.21
C ASP A 49 -1.29 -9.83 2.76
N TYR A 50 -1.05 -9.53 1.49
CA TYR A 50 -1.38 -8.22 0.89
C TYR A 50 -2.88 -7.89 0.94
N LYS A 51 -3.75 -8.89 1.18
CA LYS A 51 -5.21 -8.72 1.31
C LYS A 51 -5.58 -8.06 2.63
N ASP A 52 -4.79 -8.29 3.68
CA ASP A 52 -5.01 -7.74 5.02
C ASP A 52 -4.50 -6.30 5.14
N TYR A 53 -3.92 -5.77 4.05
CA TYR A 53 -3.41 -4.42 4.03
C TYR A 53 -4.52 -3.39 4.18
N THR A 54 -4.37 -2.53 5.18
CA THR A 54 -5.18 -1.32 5.39
C THR A 54 -4.28 -0.10 5.23
N GLU A 55 -4.71 0.86 4.42
CA GLU A 55 -3.96 2.10 4.20
C GLU A 55 -3.88 2.91 5.50
N THR A 56 -2.68 3.35 5.86
CA THR A 56 -2.40 4.14 7.06
C THR A 56 -1.58 5.38 6.72
N TYR A 57 -1.58 6.37 7.63
CA TYR A 57 -0.77 7.58 7.45
C TYR A 57 0.76 7.34 7.57
N LEU A 58 1.16 6.16 8.04
CA LEU A 58 2.56 5.74 8.14
C LEU A 58 3.08 5.06 6.87
N ASP A 59 2.22 4.88 5.86
CA ASP A 59 2.60 4.19 4.64
C ASP A 59 3.67 4.95 3.86
N VAL A 60 4.81 4.30 3.67
CA VAL A 60 5.94 4.85 2.91
C VAL A 60 5.70 4.78 1.40
N TYR A 61 5.00 3.74 0.94
CA TYR A 61 4.76 3.48 -0.46
C TYR A 61 3.27 3.58 -0.80
N ASN A 62 2.91 4.43 -1.75
CA ASN A 62 1.56 4.41 -2.28
C ASN A 62 1.40 3.27 -3.30
N PRO A 63 0.58 2.23 -3.05
CA PRO A 63 0.46 1.09 -3.95
C PRO A 63 0.02 1.45 -5.36
N ARG A 64 -0.86 2.46 -5.51
CA ARG A 64 -1.34 2.91 -6.82
C ARG A 64 -0.23 3.58 -7.62
N VAL A 65 0.60 4.40 -6.96
CA VAL A 65 1.75 5.05 -7.58
C VAL A 65 2.79 4.01 -8.01
N MET A 66 3.08 2.99 -7.18
CA MET A 66 4.00 1.91 -7.54
C MET A 66 3.49 1.10 -8.73
N GLY A 67 2.19 0.83 -8.80
CA GLY A 67 1.57 0.21 -9.97
C GLY A 67 1.69 1.09 -11.22
N ALA A 68 1.40 2.39 -11.12
CA ALA A 68 1.54 3.34 -12.22
C ALA A 68 2.99 3.45 -12.74
N MET A 69 3.98 3.50 -11.84
CA MET A 69 5.40 3.48 -12.22
C MET A 69 5.75 2.21 -13.01
N SER A 70 5.22 1.05 -12.59
CA SER A 70 5.42 -0.23 -13.29
C SER A 70 4.64 -0.33 -14.60
N TYR A 71 3.58 0.47 -14.78
CA TYR A 71 2.87 0.59 -16.05
C TYR A 71 3.73 1.29 -17.10
N PHE A 72 4.39 2.40 -16.76
CA PHE A 72 5.23 3.14 -17.70
C PHE A 72 6.57 2.45 -17.95
N ILE A 73 7.21 1.97 -16.90
CA ILE A 73 8.49 1.26 -16.96
C ILE A 73 8.36 -0.04 -16.18
N PRO A 74 8.31 -1.21 -16.87
CA PRO A 74 8.19 -2.50 -16.20
C PRO A 74 9.23 -2.67 -15.10
N GLY A 75 8.79 -3.05 -13.90
CA GLY A 75 9.67 -3.25 -12.76
C GLY A 75 10.06 -2.00 -11.96
N MET A 76 9.75 -0.77 -12.41
CA MET A 76 10.13 0.45 -11.71
C MET A 76 9.48 0.55 -10.32
N GLY A 77 8.22 0.19 -10.18
CA GLY A 77 7.55 0.18 -8.88
C GLY A 77 8.21 -0.77 -7.87
N HIS A 78 8.76 -1.90 -8.32
CA HIS A 78 9.51 -2.82 -7.48
C HIS A 78 10.84 -2.21 -7.03
N ILE A 79 11.56 -1.55 -7.94
CA ILE A 79 12.82 -0.85 -7.65
C ILE A 79 12.56 0.24 -6.61
N ALA A 80 11.50 1.03 -6.78
CA ALA A 80 11.11 2.07 -5.84
C ALA A 80 10.78 1.52 -4.44
N CYS A 81 10.22 0.30 -4.34
CA CYS A 81 10.01 -0.41 -3.08
C CYS A 81 11.29 -1.08 -2.51
N GLY A 82 12.47 -0.86 -3.11
CA GLY A 82 13.72 -1.47 -2.67
C GLY A 82 13.94 -2.92 -3.11
N GLU A 83 13.10 -3.45 -4.03
CA GLU A 83 13.21 -4.80 -4.58
C GLU A 83 13.87 -4.78 -5.97
N VAL A 84 15.10 -4.25 -6.03
CA VAL A 84 15.84 -4.00 -7.30
C VAL A 84 15.94 -5.26 -8.16
N GLY A 85 16.35 -6.40 -7.58
CA GLY A 85 16.51 -7.65 -8.33
C GLY A 85 15.19 -8.14 -8.95
N ARG A 86 14.07 -7.95 -8.22
CA ARG A 86 12.73 -8.28 -8.72
C ARG A 86 12.30 -7.32 -9.85
N GLY A 87 12.58 -6.02 -9.67
CA GLY A 87 12.31 -5.01 -10.68
C GLY A 87 13.09 -5.25 -11.98
N LEU A 88 14.37 -5.58 -11.88
CA LEU A 88 15.20 -5.92 -13.05
C LEU A 88 14.73 -7.20 -13.76
N ALA A 89 14.24 -8.20 -13.01
CA ALA A 89 13.67 -9.41 -13.60
C ALA A 89 12.39 -9.09 -14.42
N TRP A 90 11.50 -8.24 -13.89
CA TRP A 90 10.32 -7.78 -14.61
C TRP A 90 10.70 -6.94 -15.84
N LEU A 91 11.66 -6.01 -15.69
CA LEU A 91 12.16 -5.20 -16.78
C LEU A 91 12.70 -6.10 -17.91
N GLY A 92 13.67 -6.97 -17.59
CA GLY A 92 14.30 -7.85 -18.57
C GLY A 92 13.32 -8.80 -19.25
N GLY A 93 12.42 -9.44 -18.48
CA GLY A 93 11.41 -10.34 -18.99
C GLY A 93 10.43 -9.66 -19.96
N THR A 94 9.93 -8.49 -19.60
CA THR A 94 8.99 -7.73 -20.43
C THR A 94 9.66 -7.23 -21.71
N TYR A 95 10.88 -6.68 -21.61
CA TYR A 95 11.63 -6.22 -22.80
C TYR A 95 12.02 -7.37 -23.70
N PHE A 96 12.42 -8.53 -23.15
CA PHE A 96 12.77 -9.70 -23.94
C PHE A 96 11.58 -10.17 -24.81
N ILE A 97 10.38 -10.29 -24.21
CA ILE A 97 9.18 -10.68 -24.96
C ILE A 97 8.79 -9.59 -25.95
N GLY A 98 8.88 -8.31 -25.58
CA GLY A 98 8.59 -7.20 -26.50
C GLY A 98 9.50 -7.20 -27.71
N LEU A 99 10.81 -7.40 -27.54
CA LEU A 99 11.76 -7.52 -28.64
C LEU A 99 11.48 -8.73 -29.52
N THR A 100 11.21 -9.90 -28.91
CA THR A 100 10.86 -11.11 -29.67
C THR A 100 9.59 -10.88 -30.49
N THR A 101 8.57 -10.26 -29.91
CA THR A 101 7.33 -9.90 -30.62
C THR A 101 7.62 -8.97 -31.81
N MET A 102 8.44 -7.94 -31.59
CA MET A 102 8.82 -7.00 -32.62
C MET A 102 9.54 -7.72 -33.78
N ILE A 103 10.53 -8.55 -33.51
CA ILE A 103 11.30 -9.27 -34.51
C ILE A 103 10.41 -10.23 -35.33
N THR A 104 9.55 -10.98 -34.64
CA THR A 104 8.64 -11.93 -35.32
C THR A 104 7.54 -11.27 -36.14
N SER A 105 7.23 -10.00 -35.85
CA SER A 105 6.22 -9.22 -36.58
C SER A 105 6.80 -8.48 -37.77
N LEU A 106 8.14 -8.44 -37.95
CA LEU A 106 8.75 -7.82 -39.13
C LEU A 106 8.51 -8.67 -40.37
N PRO A 107 8.14 -8.07 -41.54
CA PRO A 107 8.02 -8.77 -42.80
C PRO A 107 9.41 -9.30 -43.23
N GLU A 108 9.41 -10.46 -43.86
CA GLU A 108 10.64 -11.11 -44.33
C GLU A 108 11.26 -10.43 -45.55
N SER A 109 10.44 -9.68 -46.30
CA SER A 109 10.87 -8.99 -47.54
C SER A 109 11.39 -7.59 -47.19
N GLU A 110 12.62 -7.32 -47.60
CA GLU A 110 13.26 -6.01 -47.48
C GLU A 110 12.37 -4.92 -48.12
N GLY A 111 11.63 -4.17 -47.27
CA GLY A 111 11.04 -2.89 -47.65
C GLY A 111 9.64 -2.88 -48.22
N TYR A 112 8.93 -3.97 -48.32
CA TYR A 112 7.53 -3.99 -48.80
C TYR A 112 6.57 -4.52 -47.74
N PRO A 113 5.37 -3.91 -47.56
CA PRO A 113 4.35 -4.47 -46.72
C PRO A 113 3.96 -5.86 -47.21
N ALA A 114 3.78 -6.81 -46.29
CA ALA A 114 3.36 -8.17 -46.59
C ALA A 114 2.14 -8.18 -47.57
N THR A 115 2.24 -8.87 -48.66
CA THR A 115 1.12 -9.01 -49.60
C THR A 115 0.04 -9.90 -49.01
N ALA A 116 -1.20 -9.76 -49.45
CA ALA A 116 -2.30 -10.62 -48.99
C ALA A 116 -2.04 -12.12 -49.28
N GLU A 117 -1.20 -12.45 -50.27
CA GLU A 117 -0.75 -13.79 -50.59
C GLU A 117 0.24 -14.33 -49.56
N GLU A 118 1.17 -13.52 -49.09
CA GLU A 118 2.12 -13.92 -48.03
C GLU A 118 1.43 -14.18 -46.67
N VAL A 119 0.41 -13.39 -46.37
CA VAL A 119 -0.39 -13.58 -45.13
C VAL A 119 -1.25 -14.85 -45.24
N ASN A 120 -1.71 -15.23 -46.42
CA ASN A 120 -2.52 -16.43 -46.65
C ASN A 120 -1.70 -17.71 -46.86
N SER A 121 -0.37 -17.63 -46.98
CA SER A 121 0.47 -18.81 -46.99
C SER A 121 0.46 -19.53 -45.64
N SER A 122 0.69 -20.86 -45.63
CA SER A 122 0.77 -21.61 -44.36
C SER A 122 1.81 -21.04 -43.41
N SER A 123 2.95 -20.59 -43.91
CA SER A 123 4.00 -19.94 -43.12
C SER A 123 3.56 -18.56 -42.61
N GLY A 124 2.77 -17.80 -43.34
CA GLY A 124 2.20 -16.53 -42.93
C GLY A 124 1.15 -16.69 -41.80
N GLN A 125 0.32 -17.73 -41.92
CA GLN A 125 -0.66 -18.06 -40.87
C GLN A 125 0.02 -18.49 -39.56
N ASP A 126 1.05 -19.33 -39.61
CA ASP A 126 1.83 -19.74 -38.44
C ASP A 126 2.51 -18.54 -37.74
N ARG A 127 3.07 -17.63 -38.50
CA ARG A 127 3.65 -16.39 -37.99
C ARG A 127 2.61 -15.48 -37.35
N ALA A 128 1.44 -15.34 -37.96
CA ALA A 128 0.36 -14.54 -37.36
C ALA A 128 -0.11 -15.10 -36.01
N VAL A 129 -0.24 -16.43 -35.93
CA VAL A 129 -0.60 -17.10 -34.64
C VAL A 129 0.49 -16.90 -33.58
N ILE A 130 1.76 -17.06 -33.95
CA ILE A 130 2.89 -16.84 -33.02
C ILE A 130 2.93 -15.37 -32.57
N SER A 131 2.78 -14.41 -33.47
CA SER A 131 2.77 -12.99 -33.13
C SER A 131 1.61 -12.63 -32.21
N LEU A 132 0.41 -13.17 -32.46
CA LEU A 132 -0.73 -12.96 -31.56
C LEU A 132 -0.50 -13.55 -30.15
N ALA A 133 0.07 -14.75 -30.07
CA ALA A 133 0.42 -15.37 -28.83
C ALA A 133 1.45 -14.56 -28.02
N LEU A 134 2.47 -14.02 -28.71
CA LEU A 134 3.49 -13.17 -28.09
C LEU A 134 2.93 -11.84 -27.59
N VAL A 135 2.08 -11.17 -28.40
CA VAL A 135 1.40 -9.92 -27.99
C VAL A 135 0.53 -10.17 -26.76
N SER A 136 -0.26 -11.26 -26.78
CA SER A 136 -1.12 -11.62 -25.64
C SER A 136 -0.28 -11.89 -24.39
N SER A 137 0.84 -12.59 -24.52
CA SER A 137 1.78 -12.87 -23.44
C SER A 137 2.42 -11.60 -22.88
N TYR A 138 2.81 -10.67 -23.76
CA TYR A 138 3.33 -9.36 -23.37
C TYR A 138 2.33 -8.57 -22.52
N ILE A 139 1.08 -8.48 -22.99
CA ILE A 139 0.01 -7.78 -22.26
C ILE A 139 -0.23 -8.44 -20.89
N ALA A 140 -0.34 -9.76 -20.86
CA ALA A 140 -0.57 -10.50 -19.62
C ALA A 140 0.58 -10.27 -18.61
N LEU A 141 1.84 -10.36 -19.06
CA LEU A 141 3.00 -10.09 -18.21
C LEU A 141 3.02 -8.65 -17.70
N HIS A 142 2.65 -7.70 -18.55
CA HIS A 142 2.61 -6.30 -18.18
C HIS A 142 1.57 -6.03 -17.08
N ILE A 143 0.38 -6.62 -17.20
CA ILE A 143 -0.66 -6.56 -16.16
C ILE A 143 -0.18 -7.23 -14.87
N CYS A 144 0.43 -8.41 -14.96
CA CYS A 144 0.99 -9.12 -13.80
C CYS A 144 2.05 -8.28 -13.08
N ASN A 145 2.93 -7.61 -13.83
CA ASN A 145 3.95 -6.72 -13.29
C ASN A 145 3.34 -5.56 -12.48
N ILE A 146 2.29 -4.90 -13.00
CA ILE A 146 1.60 -3.81 -12.31
C ILE A 146 0.98 -4.30 -11.00
N ILE A 147 0.24 -5.41 -11.05
CA ILE A 147 -0.41 -5.99 -9.88
C ILE A 147 0.61 -6.42 -8.84
N ASP A 148 1.72 -7.02 -9.28
CA ASP A 148 2.79 -7.46 -8.39
C ASP A 148 3.48 -6.27 -7.69
N ALA A 149 3.74 -5.16 -8.41
CA ALA A 149 4.28 -3.95 -7.81
C ALA A 149 3.38 -3.38 -6.72
N MET A 150 2.06 -3.37 -6.94
CA MET A 150 1.09 -2.94 -5.93
C MET A 150 1.09 -3.86 -4.70
N ARG A 151 1.21 -5.18 -4.89
CA ARG A 151 1.29 -6.16 -3.79
C ARG A 151 2.58 -5.99 -2.98
N VAL A 152 3.70 -5.78 -3.66
CA VAL A 152 4.99 -5.51 -3.00
C VAL A 152 4.89 -4.27 -2.12
N ALA A 153 4.32 -3.17 -2.64
CA ALA A 153 4.13 -1.94 -1.88
C ALA A 153 3.27 -2.16 -0.61
N LYS A 154 2.15 -2.87 -0.73
CA LYS A 154 1.27 -3.18 0.41
C LYS A 154 1.98 -3.98 1.50
N VAL A 155 2.67 -5.05 1.12
CA VAL A 155 3.41 -5.90 2.07
C VAL A 155 4.57 -5.13 2.71
N LYS A 156 5.27 -4.30 1.94
CA LYS A 156 6.35 -3.45 2.48
C LYS A 156 5.82 -2.39 3.46
N ASN A 157 4.65 -1.83 3.22
CA ASN A 157 4.02 -0.90 4.17
C ASN A 157 3.68 -1.59 5.49
N MET A 158 3.01 -2.74 5.45
CA MET A 158 2.71 -3.51 6.67
C MET A 158 3.98 -3.81 7.47
N TYR A 159 5.02 -4.27 6.80
CA TYR A 159 6.32 -4.53 7.41
C TYR A 159 6.96 -3.26 8.01
N GLN A 160 6.94 -2.13 7.29
CA GLN A 160 7.50 -0.87 7.79
C GLN A 160 6.70 -0.37 9.01
N ASN A 161 5.38 -0.50 8.98
CA ASN A 161 4.52 -0.12 10.09
C ASN A 161 4.81 -0.96 11.34
N ASP A 162 5.03 -2.27 11.19
CA ASP A 162 5.37 -3.14 12.31
C ASP A 162 6.78 -2.87 12.85
N LEU A 163 7.77 -2.64 11.97
CA LEU A 163 9.10 -2.20 12.41
C LEU A 163 9.05 -0.88 13.17
N PHE A 164 8.27 0.09 12.66
CA PHE A 164 8.09 1.35 13.35
C PHE A 164 7.51 1.16 14.75
N ARG A 165 6.48 0.31 14.87
CA ARG A 165 5.88 -0.01 16.17
C ARG A 165 6.86 -0.70 17.12
N GLN A 166 7.64 -1.68 16.63
CA GLN A 166 8.66 -2.33 17.47
C GLN A 166 9.74 -1.37 17.96
N MET A 167 10.14 -0.40 17.12
CA MET A 167 11.14 0.60 17.51
C MET A 167 10.58 1.69 18.44
N TYR A 168 9.31 2.02 18.31
CA TYR A 168 8.65 3.12 19.03
C TYR A 168 7.49 2.62 19.91
N SER A 169 7.58 1.40 20.47
CA SER A 169 6.57 0.85 21.37
C SER A 169 6.56 1.59 22.72
N TYR A 170 6.26 2.88 22.68
CA TYR A 170 5.87 3.64 23.85
C TYR A 170 4.34 3.69 23.85
N ASP A 171 3.72 2.92 24.73
CA ASP A 171 2.29 3.06 25.00
C ASP A 171 2.11 4.37 25.76
N VAL A 172 1.57 5.38 25.10
CA VAL A 172 1.19 6.64 25.74
C VAL A 172 -0.32 6.62 25.97
N ASP A 173 -0.70 6.31 27.18
CA ASP A 173 -2.09 6.42 27.61
C ASP A 173 -2.40 7.86 28.03
N ILE A 174 -3.40 8.47 27.42
CA ILE A 174 -3.89 9.81 27.74
C ILE A 174 -5.21 9.67 28.48
N TYR A 175 -5.23 10.01 29.75
CA TYR A 175 -6.46 9.98 30.56
C TYR A 175 -6.86 11.39 31.01
N PRO A 176 -8.14 11.75 30.89
CA PRO A 176 -8.66 12.91 31.62
C PRO A 176 -8.60 12.60 33.12
N SER A 177 -7.94 13.43 33.90
CA SER A 177 -7.83 13.26 35.34
C SER A 177 -8.62 14.36 36.04
N LEU A 178 -9.46 13.95 37.01
CA LEU A 178 -10.14 14.83 37.94
C LEU A 178 -9.51 14.62 39.34
N ASN A 179 -8.75 15.58 39.75
CA ASN A 179 -8.11 15.54 41.07
C ASN A 179 -8.80 16.56 42.02
N TYR A 180 -8.87 16.23 43.28
CA TYR A 180 -9.36 17.12 44.30
C TYR A 180 -8.18 17.64 45.15
N THR A 181 -7.91 18.93 45.02
CA THR A 181 -6.82 19.55 45.81
C THR A 181 -7.39 20.21 47.05
N LYS A 182 -6.88 19.82 48.23
CA LYS A 182 -7.20 20.49 49.50
C LYS A 182 -6.40 21.79 49.61
N THR A 183 -7.11 22.90 49.63
CA THR A 183 -6.52 24.22 49.89
C THR A 183 -7.02 24.75 51.22
N ALA A 184 -6.37 25.78 51.77
CA ALA A 184 -6.81 26.44 53.00
C ALA A 184 -8.24 26.98 52.93
N ALA A 185 -8.79 27.19 51.74
CA ALA A 185 -10.15 27.67 51.47
C ALA A 185 -11.14 26.50 51.16
N GLY A 186 -10.76 25.23 51.34
CA GLY A 186 -11.59 24.06 51.07
C GLY A 186 -11.06 23.18 49.95
N VAL A 187 -11.87 22.18 49.53
CA VAL A 187 -11.55 21.24 48.47
C VAL A 187 -11.97 21.84 47.12
N LYS A 188 -11.04 21.98 46.18
CA LYS A 188 -11.33 22.44 44.83
C LYS A 188 -11.08 21.32 43.84
N PRO A 189 -12.02 21.06 42.89
CA PRO A 189 -11.77 20.14 41.79
C PRO A 189 -10.79 20.76 40.80
N THR A 190 -9.78 20.00 40.39
CA THR A 190 -8.81 20.36 39.38
C THR A 190 -8.93 19.36 38.24
N ALA A 191 -9.24 19.83 37.04
CA ALA A 191 -9.24 19.02 35.83
C ALA A 191 -7.85 19.08 35.21
N GLY A 192 -7.34 17.92 34.80
CA GLY A 192 -6.04 17.80 34.16
C GLY A 192 -6.03 16.67 33.14
N VAL A 193 -4.91 16.51 32.46
CA VAL A 193 -4.63 15.39 31.56
C VAL A 193 -3.42 14.66 32.13
N THR A 194 -3.56 13.35 32.34
CA THR A 194 -2.45 12.49 32.79
C THR A 194 -1.91 11.75 31.55
N LEU A 195 -0.60 11.87 31.34
CA LEU A 195 0.14 11.11 30.35
C LEU A 195 0.86 9.98 31.07
N ALA A 196 0.49 8.73 30.79
CA ALA A 196 1.17 7.55 31.28
C ALA A 196 2.01 6.94 30.17
N PHE A 197 3.31 6.82 30.40
CA PHE A 197 4.23 6.14 29.50
C PHE A 197 4.47 4.73 30.05
N ARG A 198 4.23 3.70 29.24
CA ARG A 198 4.66 2.32 29.51
C ARG A 198 5.89 2.03 28.65
N PHE A 199 6.93 1.59 29.33
CA PHE A 199 8.20 1.17 28.72
C PHE A 199 8.27 -0.33 28.64
#